data_071f618054488bed3a5dd4d34589a256
#
_entry.id   071f618054488bed3a5dd4d34589a256
#
_cell.length_a   1.000
_cell.length_b   1.000
_cell.length_c   1.000
_cell.angle_alpha   90.00
_cell.angle_beta   90.00
_cell.angle_gamma   90.00
#
_symmetry.space_group_name_H-M   'P 1'
#
loop_
_entity.id
_entity.type
_entity.pdbx_description
1 polymer ?
#
loop_
_entity_poly.entity_id
_entity_poly.type
_entity_poly.pdbx_seq_one_letter_code
_entity_poly.pdbx_strand_id
1 'polypeptide(L)'
;VEKIDEETQEIVIGIDGQPETETVERILPRFRVTTVFDVSQTEGEPLPSLEVNELAGDVLIYEDFMKGLEEISPVPFQFQEIDSGAKGYYSNAEKLVAIQTSMSQAQTMKTAVHEMTHAIFHDRDVMEENGITKDRITKEVEAESVAYVVCNHFGLDTSDYSFNYVAGWSSGKEMSELRSSMDTIRLTSSQLIADITEKLLELQKTRELENDIKTEELAEESSFFSNTENSYAIYQYSQTHDEMGYQYMSLDFIEKMGMSVKGQDYQMMYQGVLEVQDTLEDLYIKFNIDRPEGFKGHSMSTSDVVILKRDGEMKAYYVNDIGFRELPEFIEQRAEVLRETNSELVVKQDKSGKEQEEPEKIREDRTITETTQANEQSNISKKKNQQMQVGLHR
;
A
#
# COMPACT_ATOMS: atom_id res chain seq x y z
N VAL A 1 -18.57 -7.82 -54.35
CA VAL A 1 -17.57 -8.90 -54.26
C VAL A 1 -18.25 -10.23 -54.59
N GLU A 2 -17.48 -11.22 -55.05
CA GLU A 2 -17.98 -12.57 -55.23
C GLU A 2 -18.29 -13.15 -53.84
N LYS A 3 -19.43 -13.83 -53.72
CA LYS A 3 -19.83 -14.47 -52.46
C LYS A 3 -19.06 -15.76 -52.27
N ILE A 4 -18.46 -15.90 -51.11
CA ILE A 4 -17.67 -17.09 -50.74
C ILE A 4 -18.47 -17.87 -49.69
N ASP A 5 -18.57 -19.16 -49.85
CA ASP A 5 -19.18 -20.06 -48.91
C ASP A 5 -18.27 -20.16 -47.67
N GLU A 6 -18.83 -19.96 -46.49
CA GLU A 6 -18.06 -19.87 -45.20
C GLU A 6 -17.44 -21.22 -44.80
N GLU A 7 -18.05 -22.36 -45.20
CA GLU A 7 -17.55 -23.69 -44.81
C GLU A 7 -16.52 -24.23 -45.80
N THR A 8 -16.77 -24.04 -47.12
CA THR A 8 -15.91 -24.61 -48.17
C THR A 8 -14.84 -23.65 -48.66
N GLN A 9 -14.96 -22.35 -48.36
CA GLN A 9 -14.09 -21.28 -48.88
C GLN A 9 -14.08 -21.16 -50.41
N GLU A 10 -15.09 -21.72 -51.11
CA GLU A 10 -15.23 -21.65 -52.55
C GLU A 10 -16.24 -20.58 -52.98
N ILE A 11 -16.12 -20.11 -54.21
CA ILE A 11 -17.05 -19.12 -54.79
C ILE A 11 -18.41 -19.78 -55.00
N VAL A 12 -19.44 -19.20 -54.44
CA VAL A 12 -20.83 -19.66 -54.63
C VAL A 12 -21.26 -19.38 -56.08
N ILE A 13 -21.60 -20.46 -56.82
CA ILE A 13 -22.10 -20.38 -58.19
C ILE A 13 -23.61 -20.40 -58.19
N GLY A 14 -24.23 -19.43 -58.78
CA GLY A 14 -25.69 -19.35 -58.97
C GLY A 14 -26.27 -20.38 -59.91
N ILE A 15 -27.60 -20.49 -59.97
CA ILE A 15 -28.33 -21.47 -60.81
C ILE A 15 -28.05 -21.23 -62.30
N ASP A 16 -27.66 -20.02 -62.69
CA ASP A 16 -27.28 -19.61 -64.04
C ASP A 16 -25.82 -19.94 -64.42
N GLY A 17 -25.07 -20.56 -63.48
CA GLY A 17 -23.67 -20.94 -63.70
C GLY A 17 -22.69 -19.75 -63.52
N GLN A 18 -23.14 -18.59 -63.02
CA GLN A 18 -22.28 -17.44 -62.76
C GLN A 18 -22.01 -17.31 -61.26
N PRO A 19 -20.89 -16.72 -60.89
CA PRO A 19 -20.63 -16.41 -59.49
C PRO A 19 -21.71 -15.50 -58.89
N GLU A 20 -22.28 -15.91 -57.72
CA GLU A 20 -23.11 -15.00 -56.96
C GLU A 20 -22.29 -13.83 -56.44
N THR A 21 -22.84 -12.65 -56.48
CA THR A 21 -22.20 -11.45 -55.94
C THR A 21 -22.99 -10.87 -54.79
N GLU A 22 -22.29 -10.45 -53.75
CA GLU A 22 -22.87 -9.70 -52.66
C GLU A 22 -22.37 -8.26 -52.63
N THR A 23 -23.24 -7.36 -52.19
CA THR A 23 -22.87 -5.96 -52.02
C THR A 23 -22.31 -5.74 -50.64
N VAL A 24 -21.01 -5.47 -50.54
CA VAL A 24 -20.34 -5.16 -49.26
C VAL A 24 -20.16 -3.63 -49.23
N GLU A 25 -20.70 -3.01 -48.18
CA GLU A 25 -20.38 -1.62 -47.88
C GLU A 25 -18.95 -1.50 -47.41
N ARG A 26 -18.10 -0.85 -48.18
CA ARG A 26 -16.73 -0.56 -47.84
C ARG A 26 -16.57 0.91 -47.50
N ILE A 27 -16.33 1.24 -46.24
CA ILE A 27 -15.97 2.57 -45.83
C ILE A 27 -14.53 2.85 -46.27
N LEU A 28 -14.40 3.73 -47.29
CA LEU A 28 -13.09 4.20 -47.73
C LEU A 28 -12.74 5.48 -46.98
N PRO A 29 -11.69 5.47 -46.12
CA PRO A 29 -11.27 6.70 -45.45
C PRO A 29 -10.79 7.70 -46.52
N ARG A 30 -11.34 8.89 -46.50
CA ARG A 30 -10.91 10.01 -47.34
C ARG A 30 -10.33 11.10 -46.47
N PHE A 31 -9.14 11.55 -46.82
CA PHE A 31 -8.49 12.66 -46.17
C PHE A 31 -8.83 13.97 -46.91
N ARG A 32 -9.20 14.98 -46.13
CA ARG A 32 -9.41 16.34 -46.64
C ARG A 32 -8.44 17.26 -45.91
N VAL A 33 -7.72 18.07 -46.65
CA VAL A 33 -6.90 19.11 -46.03
C VAL A 33 -7.85 20.13 -45.39
N THR A 34 -7.68 20.39 -44.11
CA THR A 34 -8.38 21.43 -43.38
C THR A 34 -7.35 22.28 -42.61
N THR A 35 -7.67 23.54 -42.44
CA THR A 35 -6.85 24.44 -41.62
C THR A 35 -7.22 24.22 -40.18
N VAL A 36 -6.21 24.00 -39.33
CA VAL A 36 -6.34 23.93 -37.88
C VAL A 36 -5.57 25.10 -37.25
N PHE A 37 -6.08 25.61 -36.15
CA PHE A 37 -5.49 26.69 -35.40
C PHE A 37 -5.14 26.20 -34.01
N ASP A 38 -4.02 26.62 -33.48
CA ASP A 38 -3.70 26.49 -32.07
C ASP A 38 -4.66 27.37 -31.26
N VAL A 39 -5.02 26.94 -30.05
CA VAL A 39 -5.93 27.69 -29.17
C VAL A 39 -5.39 29.09 -28.89
N SER A 40 -4.07 29.26 -28.80
CA SER A 40 -3.43 30.57 -28.63
C SER A 40 -3.62 31.52 -29.82
N GLN A 41 -4.06 31.02 -30.98
CA GLN A 41 -4.35 31.77 -32.20
C GLN A 41 -5.83 32.12 -32.34
N THR A 42 -6.65 31.79 -31.33
CA THR A 42 -8.09 32.05 -31.33
C THR A 42 -8.45 33.06 -30.27
N GLU A 43 -9.50 33.86 -30.52
CA GLU A 43 -10.12 34.77 -29.56
C GLU A 43 -11.58 34.35 -29.34
N GLY A 44 -12.00 34.32 -28.07
CA GLY A 44 -13.39 33.94 -27.72
C GLY A 44 -13.50 33.51 -26.27
N GLU A 45 -14.63 32.88 -25.94
CA GLU A 45 -14.77 32.24 -24.61
C GLU A 45 -13.74 31.11 -24.44
N PRO A 46 -13.16 30.97 -23.25
CA PRO A 46 -12.24 29.85 -22.97
C PRO A 46 -12.91 28.53 -23.35
N LEU A 47 -12.18 27.68 -24.07
CA LEU A 47 -12.67 26.32 -24.30
C LEU A 47 -12.96 25.67 -22.95
N PRO A 48 -14.02 24.87 -22.81
CA PRO A 48 -14.22 24.06 -21.63
C PRO A 48 -12.93 23.29 -21.39
N SER A 49 -12.21 23.59 -20.34
CA SER A 49 -11.01 22.85 -20.02
C SER A 49 -11.47 21.44 -19.65
N LEU A 50 -10.97 20.46 -20.39
CA LEU A 50 -10.97 19.07 -19.96
C LEU A 50 -9.87 18.85 -18.92
N GLU A 51 -9.41 19.94 -18.28
CA GLU A 51 -8.50 19.83 -17.14
C GLU A 51 -9.25 19.09 -16.05
N VAL A 52 -8.97 17.82 -16.02
CA VAL A 52 -9.33 16.96 -14.92
C VAL A 52 -8.54 17.48 -13.74
N ASN A 53 -9.22 18.04 -12.76
CA ASN A 53 -8.59 18.52 -11.54
C ASN A 53 -7.70 17.43 -10.98
N GLU A 54 -6.44 17.77 -10.75
CA GLU A 54 -5.52 16.85 -10.10
C GLU A 54 -6.06 16.54 -8.70
N LEU A 55 -6.17 15.26 -8.37
CA LEU A 55 -6.55 14.85 -7.03
C LEU A 55 -5.49 15.37 -6.07
N ALA A 56 -5.89 16.25 -5.15
CA ALA A 56 -5.02 16.86 -4.19
C ALA A 56 -5.33 16.31 -2.79
N GLY A 57 -4.30 16.07 -1.99
CA GLY A 57 -4.43 15.69 -0.58
C GLY A 57 -3.56 14.53 -0.17
N ASP A 58 -3.25 14.51 1.12
CA ASP A 58 -2.59 13.40 1.78
C ASP A 58 -3.64 12.37 2.22
N VAL A 59 -3.33 11.10 2.08
CA VAL A 59 -4.22 9.99 2.41
C VAL A 59 -3.64 9.23 3.60
N LEU A 60 -4.41 9.10 4.68
CA LEU A 60 -3.94 8.48 5.94
C LEU A 60 -3.40 7.04 5.77
N ILE A 61 -3.93 6.30 4.81
CA ILE A 61 -3.54 4.91 4.55
C ILE A 61 -2.55 4.77 3.38
N TYR A 62 -2.01 5.87 2.85
CA TYR A 62 -1.24 5.87 1.61
C TYR A 62 -0.09 4.86 1.58
N GLU A 63 0.76 4.90 2.60
CA GLU A 63 1.95 4.03 2.65
C GLU A 63 1.59 2.55 2.68
N ASP A 64 0.61 2.19 3.51
CA ASP A 64 0.15 0.81 3.63
C ASP A 64 -0.56 0.32 2.37
N PHE A 65 -1.40 1.20 1.80
CA PHE A 65 -2.10 0.91 0.56
C PHE A 65 -1.11 0.66 -0.59
N MET A 66 -0.13 1.56 -0.78
CA MET A 66 0.87 1.39 -1.83
C MET A 66 1.72 0.14 -1.62
N LYS A 67 2.15 -0.12 -0.38
CA LYS A 67 2.88 -1.34 -0.05
C LYS A 67 2.04 -2.59 -0.33
N GLY A 68 0.79 -2.61 0.11
CA GLY A 68 -0.13 -3.72 -0.17
C GLY A 68 -0.36 -3.91 -1.68
N LEU A 69 -0.53 -2.82 -2.42
CA LEU A 69 -0.72 -2.86 -3.87
C LEU A 69 0.52 -3.40 -4.60
N GLU A 70 1.72 -3.00 -4.19
CA GLU A 70 2.98 -3.51 -4.75
C GLU A 70 3.17 -5.01 -4.49
N GLU A 71 2.81 -5.49 -3.28
CA GLU A 71 2.93 -6.91 -2.91
C GLU A 71 1.98 -7.83 -3.69
N ILE A 72 0.78 -7.35 -4.04
CA ILE A 72 -0.20 -8.14 -4.83
C ILE A 72 -0.03 -7.95 -6.35
N SER A 73 0.81 -7.03 -6.78
CA SER A 73 1.00 -6.73 -8.20
C SER A 73 1.72 -7.88 -8.93
N PRO A 74 1.25 -8.29 -10.12
CA PRO A 74 1.94 -9.28 -10.93
C PRO A 74 3.25 -8.75 -11.55
N VAL A 75 3.48 -7.45 -11.49
CA VAL A 75 4.63 -6.77 -12.09
C VAL A 75 5.18 -5.70 -11.13
N PRO A 76 6.48 -5.38 -11.17
CA PRO A 76 7.04 -4.36 -10.31
C PRO A 76 6.51 -2.96 -10.62
N PHE A 77 6.44 -2.11 -9.58
CA PHE A 77 6.24 -0.66 -9.70
C PHE A 77 7.58 0.04 -9.81
N GLN A 78 7.62 1.09 -10.63
CA GLN A 78 8.77 1.98 -10.76
C GLN A 78 8.34 3.43 -10.73
N PHE A 79 8.82 4.17 -9.73
CA PHE A 79 8.62 5.61 -9.64
C PHE A 79 9.72 6.33 -10.42
N GLN A 80 9.32 7.15 -11.39
CA GLN A 80 10.25 7.84 -12.26
C GLN A 80 9.66 9.14 -12.83
N GLU A 81 10.50 10.01 -13.35
CA GLU A 81 10.09 11.16 -14.14
C GLU A 81 9.61 10.71 -15.52
N ILE A 82 8.41 11.15 -15.93
CA ILE A 82 7.78 10.79 -17.22
C ILE A 82 7.66 12.04 -18.09
N ASP A 83 8.55 12.20 -19.06
CA ASP A 83 8.63 13.39 -19.91
C ASP A 83 7.40 13.64 -20.79
N SER A 84 6.59 12.62 -21.05
CA SER A 84 5.39 12.71 -21.90
C SER A 84 4.22 13.46 -21.25
N GLY A 85 4.32 13.81 -19.96
CA GLY A 85 3.22 14.36 -19.17
C GLY A 85 2.17 13.33 -18.75
N ALA A 86 2.40 12.04 -19.03
CA ALA A 86 1.56 10.95 -18.49
C ALA A 86 1.82 10.79 -16.99
N LYS A 87 0.76 10.45 -16.25
CA LYS A 87 0.85 10.22 -14.79
C LYS A 87 1.38 8.83 -14.45
N GLY A 88 1.21 7.89 -15.37
CA GLY A 88 1.73 6.52 -15.30
C GLY A 88 1.53 5.81 -16.62
N TYR A 89 2.08 4.62 -16.73
CA TYR A 89 1.80 3.68 -17.81
C TYR A 89 2.18 2.25 -17.42
N TYR A 90 1.46 1.28 -17.95
CA TYR A 90 1.88 -0.10 -17.94
C TYR A 90 2.67 -0.42 -19.21
N SER A 91 3.89 -0.98 -19.08
CA SER A 91 4.74 -1.42 -20.18
C SER A 91 4.57 -2.92 -20.44
N ASN A 92 3.92 -3.28 -21.55
CA ASN A 92 3.82 -4.67 -21.98
C ASN A 92 5.17 -5.30 -22.32
N ALA A 93 6.14 -4.49 -22.78
CA ALA A 93 7.46 -4.98 -23.19
C ALA A 93 8.37 -5.25 -21.99
N GLU A 94 8.32 -4.37 -21.00
CA GLU A 94 9.18 -4.43 -19.82
C GLU A 94 8.51 -5.13 -18.64
N LYS A 95 7.19 -5.37 -18.75
CA LYS A 95 6.36 -5.95 -17.67
C LYS A 95 6.53 -5.21 -16.35
N LEU A 96 6.30 -3.90 -16.41
CA LEU A 96 6.35 -3.02 -15.23
C LEU A 96 5.27 -1.95 -15.29
N VAL A 97 4.90 -1.45 -14.14
CA VAL A 97 4.08 -0.26 -13.97
C VAL A 97 5.00 0.92 -13.63
N ALA A 98 5.01 1.94 -14.49
CA ALA A 98 5.72 3.19 -14.22
C ALA A 98 4.76 4.25 -13.69
N ILE A 99 5.18 4.95 -12.64
CA ILE A 99 4.40 6.01 -11.98
C ILE A 99 5.23 7.28 -11.93
N GLN A 100 4.62 8.41 -12.34
CA GLN A 100 5.23 9.72 -12.26
C GLN A 100 5.56 10.07 -10.80
N THR A 101 6.79 10.52 -10.55
CA THR A 101 7.19 11.12 -9.28
C THR A 101 6.50 12.49 -9.06
N SER A 102 6.52 12.97 -7.83
CA SER A 102 6.02 14.33 -7.48
C SER A 102 4.51 14.55 -7.65
N MET A 103 3.71 13.50 -7.76
CA MET A 103 2.24 13.58 -7.66
C MET A 103 1.77 13.62 -6.21
N SER A 104 0.54 14.10 -5.98
CA SER A 104 -0.13 13.92 -4.67
C SER A 104 -0.36 12.45 -4.37
N GLN A 105 -0.45 12.09 -3.09
CA GLN A 105 -0.73 10.72 -2.65
C GLN A 105 -2.02 10.18 -3.29
N ALA A 106 -3.08 10.98 -3.29
CA ALA A 106 -4.36 10.62 -3.90
C ALA A 106 -4.23 10.30 -5.40
N GLN A 107 -3.50 11.14 -6.14
CA GLN A 107 -3.26 10.91 -7.57
C GLN A 107 -2.38 9.67 -7.80
N THR A 108 -1.39 9.45 -6.97
CA THR A 108 -0.50 8.27 -7.04
C THR A 108 -1.29 6.98 -6.83
N MET A 109 -2.11 6.90 -5.78
CA MET A 109 -2.97 5.73 -5.52
C MET A 109 -3.88 5.42 -6.71
N LYS A 110 -4.59 6.43 -7.21
CA LYS A 110 -5.49 6.28 -8.36
C LYS A 110 -4.75 5.78 -9.60
N THR A 111 -3.61 6.40 -9.91
CA THR A 111 -2.79 6.01 -11.06
C THR A 111 -2.25 4.60 -10.90
N ALA A 112 -1.76 4.23 -9.72
CA ALA A 112 -1.24 2.89 -9.43
C ALA A 112 -2.30 1.80 -9.67
N VAL A 113 -3.53 1.98 -9.19
CA VAL A 113 -4.63 1.03 -9.43
C VAL A 113 -5.01 0.96 -10.91
N HIS A 114 -5.03 2.10 -11.60
CA HIS A 114 -5.32 2.17 -13.03
C HIS A 114 -4.30 1.37 -13.86
N GLU A 115 -3.01 1.64 -13.67
CA GLU A 115 -1.95 0.96 -14.42
C GLU A 115 -1.82 -0.53 -14.04
N MET A 116 -2.04 -0.86 -12.77
CA MET A 116 -2.10 -2.26 -12.33
C MET A 116 -3.26 -3.01 -12.99
N THR A 117 -4.40 -2.36 -13.20
CA THR A 117 -5.53 -2.96 -13.95
C THR A 117 -5.12 -3.29 -15.37
N HIS A 118 -4.34 -2.43 -16.04
CA HIS A 118 -3.78 -2.75 -17.35
C HIS A 118 -2.83 -3.95 -17.29
N ALA A 119 -2.00 -4.06 -16.26
CA ALA A 119 -1.09 -5.19 -16.10
C ALA A 119 -1.84 -6.52 -15.89
N ILE A 120 -2.94 -6.53 -15.13
CA ILE A 120 -3.69 -7.75 -14.80
C ILE A 120 -4.58 -8.20 -15.96
N PHE A 121 -5.31 -7.29 -16.63
CA PHE A 121 -6.39 -7.64 -17.56
C PHE A 121 -6.15 -7.22 -19.01
N HIS A 122 -5.31 -6.24 -19.24
CA HIS A 122 -5.06 -5.68 -20.55
C HIS A 122 -3.66 -5.97 -21.07
N ASP A 123 -2.90 -6.78 -20.29
CA ASP A 123 -1.64 -7.33 -20.77
C ASP A 123 -1.87 -8.15 -22.03
N ARG A 124 -0.97 -8.00 -22.99
CA ARG A 124 -1.11 -8.63 -24.31
C ARG A 124 -1.14 -10.15 -24.22
N ASP A 125 -0.23 -10.72 -23.44
CA ASP A 125 -0.10 -12.18 -23.32
C ASP A 125 -1.33 -12.74 -22.58
N VAL A 126 -1.81 -12.06 -21.52
CA VAL A 126 -3.03 -12.44 -20.80
C VAL A 126 -4.25 -12.39 -21.71
N MET A 127 -4.37 -11.37 -22.55
CA MET A 127 -5.50 -11.25 -23.49
C MET A 127 -5.43 -12.33 -24.58
N GLU A 128 -4.24 -12.62 -25.13
CA GLU A 128 -4.04 -13.67 -26.15
C GLU A 128 -4.35 -15.06 -25.57
N GLU A 129 -3.89 -15.38 -24.36
CA GLU A 129 -4.18 -16.65 -23.67
C GLU A 129 -5.68 -16.89 -23.43
N ASN A 130 -6.41 -15.82 -23.15
CA ASN A 130 -7.86 -15.89 -22.88
C ASN A 130 -8.72 -15.68 -24.13
N GLY A 131 -8.13 -15.49 -25.30
CA GLY A 131 -8.86 -15.22 -26.56
C GLY A 131 -9.67 -13.92 -26.54
N ILE A 132 -9.23 -12.93 -25.73
CA ILE A 132 -9.93 -11.67 -25.54
C ILE A 132 -9.33 -10.61 -26.46
N THR A 133 -10.21 -9.89 -27.17
CA THR A 133 -9.83 -8.72 -27.95
C THR A 133 -10.65 -7.53 -27.50
N LYS A 134 -9.98 -6.44 -27.10
CA LYS A 134 -10.63 -5.19 -26.68
C LYS A 134 -9.97 -4.00 -27.38
N ASP A 135 -10.77 -3.04 -27.79
CA ASP A 135 -10.27 -1.76 -28.28
C ASP A 135 -9.64 -0.95 -27.15
N ARG A 136 -8.83 0.06 -27.52
CA ARG A 136 -8.14 0.91 -26.55
C ARG A 136 -9.11 1.63 -25.62
N ILE A 137 -10.20 2.16 -26.14
CA ILE A 137 -11.16 2.95 -25.37
C ILE A 137 -11.82 2.08 -24.30
N THR A 138 -12.19 0.84 -24.65
CA THR A 138 -12.75 -0.12 -23.69
C THR A 138 -11.77 -0.43 -22.56
N LYS A 139 -10.49 -0.64 -22.88
CA LYS A 139 -9.44 -0.87 -21.87
C LYS A 139 -9.29 0.30 -20.90
N GLU A 140 -9.28 1.54 -21.44
CA GLU A 140 -9.17 2.74 -20.60
C GLU A 140 -10.40 2.91 -19.68
N VAL A 141 -11.61 2.67 -20.21
CA VAL A 141 -12.83 2.75 -19.40
C VAL A 141 -12.86 1.69 -18.29
N GLU A 142 -12.45 0.48 -18.60
CA GLU A 142 -12.36 -0.59 -17.60
C GLU A 142 -11.33 -0.25 -16.50
N ALA A 143 -10.12 0.18 -16.87
CA ALA A 143 -9.09 0.55 -15.91
C ALA A 143 -9.50 1.74 -15.05
N GLU A 144 -10.09 2.77 -15.66
CA GLU A 144 -10.60 3.95 -14.96
C GLU A 144 -11.75 3.61 -14.00
N SER A 145 -12.67 2.73 -14.42
CA SER A 145 -13.79 2.31 -13.57
C SER A 145 -13.33 1.46 -12.39
N VAL A 146 -12.35 0.57 -12.61
CA VAL A 146 -11.75 -0.21 -11.53
C VAL A 146 -11.04 0.71 -10.54
N ALA A 147 -10.23 1.66 -11.03
CA ALA A 147 -9.56 2.62 -10.18
C ALA A 147 -10.56 3.45 -9.35
N TYR A 148 -11.67 3.88 -9.96
CA TYR A 148 -12.75 4.58 -9.25
C TYR A 148 -13.34 3.72 -8.11
N VAL A 149 -13.75 2.49 -8.41
CA VAL A 149 -14.40 1.62 -7.42
C VAL A 149 -13.46 1.28 -6.27
N VAL A 150 -12.21 0.91 -6.58
CA VAL A 150 -11.20 0.58 -5.57
C VAL A 150 -10.86 1.80 -4.71
N CYS A 151 -10.53 2.94 -5.32
CA CYS A 151 -10.19 4.15 -4.58
C CYS A 151 -11.35 4.63 -3.70
N ASN A 152 -12.59 4.60 -4.22
CA ASN A 152 -13.77 4.99 -3.45
C ASN A 152 -14.01 4.06 -2.25
N HIS A 153 -13.77 2.75 -2.40
CA HIS A 153 -13.87 1.80 -1.28
C HIS A 153 -12.92 2.17 -0.14
N PHE A 154 -11.71 2.62 -0.45
CA PHE A 154 -10.71 3.06 0.53
C PHE A 154 -10.82 4.55 0.90
N GLY A 155 -11.95 5.20 0.58
CA GLY A 155 -12.27 6.55 1.02
C GLY A 155 -11.74 7.68 0.12
N LEU A 156 -11.16 7.37 -1.03
CA LEU A 156 -10.69 8.35 -2.00
C LEU A 156 -11.73 8.55 -3.11
N ASP A 157 -12.40 9.71 -3.12
CA ASP A 157 -13.35 10.05 -4.17
C ASP A 157 -12.62 10.54 -5.44
N THR A 158 -12.79 9.80 -6.54
CA THR A 158 -12.25 10.11 -7.87
C THR A 158 -13.35 10.37 -8.92
N SER A 159 -14.58 10.65 -8.50
CA SER A 159 -15.78 10.73 -9.35
C SER A 159 -15.64 11.77 -10.46
N ASP A 160 -15.14 12.95 -10.16
CA ASP A 160 -15.00 14.06 -11.14
C ASP A 160 -14.04 13.69 -12.29
N TYR A 161 -13.10 12.80 -12.01
CA TYR A 161 -12.14 12.33 -13.02
C TYR A 161 -12.71 11.21 -13.87
N SER A 162 -13.36 10.22 -13.25
CA SER A 162 -13.71 8.94 -13.88
C SER A 162 -14.94 9.04 -14.78
N PHE A 163 -15.92 9.86 -14.42
CA PHE A 163 -17.19 9.92 -15.17
C PHE A 163 -17.07 10.48 -16.59
N ASN A 164 -16.09 11.33 -16.85
CA ASN A 164 -15.85 11.86 -18.18
C ASN A 164 -15.44 10.77 -19.20
N TYR A 165 -14.75 9.73 -18.76
CA TYR A 165 -14.37 8.59 -19.60
C TYR A 165 -15.56 7.68 -19.91
N VAL A 166 -16.40 7.40 -18.92
CA VAL A 166 -17.53 6.47 -19.04
C VAL A 166 -18.66 7.02 -19.91
N ALA A 167 -18.93 8.33 -19.82
CA ALA A 167 -20.06 8.96 -20.49
C ALA A 167 -20.01 8.86 -22.02
N GLY A 168 -18.81 8.92 -22.62
CA GLY A 168 -18.62 8.84 -24.07
C GLY A 168 -18.53 7.42 -24.63
N TRP A 169 -18.15 6.45 -23.81
CA TRP A 169 -17.84 5.09 -24.24
C TRP A 169 -19.07 4.23 -24.55
N SER A 170 -20.15 4.38 -23.79
CA SER A 170 -21.34 3.54 -23.94
C SER A 170 -22.12 3.81 -25.24
N SER A 171 -21.84 4.92 -25.89
CA SER A 171 -22.54 5.34 -27.13
C SER A 171 -22.07 4.48 -28.31
N GLY A 172 -22.96 3.64 -28.83
CA GLY A 172 -22.71 2.80 -29.99
C GLY A 172 -22.13 1.42 -29.72
N LYS A 173 -22.02 1.02 -28.44
CA LYS A 173 -21.62 -0.34 -28.05
C LYS A 173 -22.80 -1.30 -27.97
N GLU A 174 -22.57 -2.55 -28.35
CA GLU A 174 -23.55 -3.61 -28.19
C GLU A 174 -23.76 -3.96 -26.69
N MET A 175 -24.99 -4.35 -26.34
CA MET A 175 -25.34 -4.67 -24.95
C MET A 175 -24.49 -5.81 -24.35
N SER A 176 -24.05 -6.75 -25.18
CA SER A 176 -23.15 -7.85 -24.80
C SER A 176 -21.75 -7.36 -24.41
N GLU A 177 -21.21 -6.39 -25.16
CA GLU A 177 -19.90 -5.77 -24.86
C GLU A 177 -19.97 -4.97 -23.55
N LEU A 178 -21.04 -4.19 -23.35
CA LEU A 178 -21.25 -3.45 -22.12
C LEU A 178 -21.32 -4.37 -20.89
N ARG A 179 -22.06 -5.47 -21.01
CA ARG A 179 -22.14 -6.47 -19.91
C ARG A 179 -20.80 -7.11 -19.62
N SER A 180 -20.06 -7.50 -20.66
CA SER A 180 -18.73 -8.10 -20.49
C SER A 180 -17.78 -7.15 -19.78
N SER A 181 -17.76 -5.87 -20.14
CA SER A 181 -16.91 -4.88 -19.46
C SER A 181 -17.36 -4.61 -18.03
N MET A 182 -18.67 -4.54 -17.77
CA MET A 182 -19.18 -4.41 -16.39
C MET A 182 -18.84 -5.61 -15.52
N ASP A 183 -18.88 -6.83 -16.06
CA ASP A 183 -18.46 -8.03 -15.33
C ASP A 183 -16.94 -7.99 -15.05
N THR A 184 -16.12 -7.58 -16.01
CA THR A 184 -14.68 -7.36 -15.82
C THR A 184 -14.43 -6.35 -14.70
N ILE A 185 -15.05 -5.16 -14.75
CA ILE A 185 -14.90 -4.11 -13.74
C ILE A 185 -15.29 -4.65 -12.35
N ARG A 186 -16.45 -5.28 -12.24
CA ARG A 186 -16.96 -5.80 -10.98
C ARG A 186 -16.06 -6.86 -10.36
N LEU A 187 -15.67 -7.85 -11.16
CA LEU A 187 -14.82 -8.94 -10.67
C LEU A 187 -13.43 -8.43 -10.27
N THR A 188 -12.83 -7.60 -11.11
CA THR A 188 -11.51 -7.01 -10.85
C THR A 188 -11.51 -6.15 -9.59
N SER A 189 -12.48 -5.23 -9.49
CA SER A 189 -12.57 -4.35 -8.33
C SER A 189 -12.78 -5.15 -7.04
N SER A 190 -13.66 -6.18 -7.07
CA SER A 190 -13.89 -7.03 -5.90
C SER A 190 -12.64 -7.79 -5.49
N GLN A 191 -11.88 -8.31 -6.44
CA GLN A 191 -10.64 -9.03 -6.16
C GLN A 191 -9.58 -8.10 -5.59
N LEU A 192 -9.32 -6.96 -6.24
CA LEU A 192 -8.35 -5.99 -5.76
C LEU A 192 -8.68 -5.45 -4.37
N ILE A 193 -9.95 -5.15 -4.11
CA ILE A 193 -10.40 -4.71 -2.78
C ILE A 193 -10.13 -5.80 -1.73
N ALA A 194 -10.44 -7.06 -2.04
CA ALA A 194 -10.19 -8.16 -1.12
C ALA A 194 -8.69 -8.34 -0.84
N ASP A 195 -7.88 -8.40 -1.88
CA ASP A 195 -6.44 -8.63 -1.78
C ASP A 195 -5.73 -7.47 -1.05
N ILE A 196 -6.07 -6.21 -1.38
CA ILE A 196 -5.54 -5.03 -0.68
C ILE A 196 -5.98 -5.05 0.79
N THR A 197 -7.25 -5.34 1.08
CA THR A 197 -7.76 -5.40 2.46
C THR A 197 -7.03 -6.46 3.27
N GLU A 198 -6.78 -7.65 2.70
CA GLU A 198 -6.01 -8.71 3.35
C GLU A 198 -4.60 -8.23 3.70
N LYS A 199 -3.92 -7.55 2.77
CA LYS A 199 -2.58 -7.00 3.01
C LYS A 199 -2.56 -5.89 4.05
N LEU A 200 -3.53 -5.00 4.04
CA LEU A 200 -3.66 -3.96 5.08
C LEU A 200 -3.83 -4.57 6.47
N LEU A 201 -4.64 -5.63 6.59
CA LEU A 201 -4.82 -6.36 7.85
C LEU A 201 -3.55 -7.09 8.30
N GLU A 202 -2.78 -7.67 7.37
CA GLU A 202 -1.48 -8.29 7.68
C GLU A 202 -0.49 -7.23 8.19
N LEU A 203 -0.38 -6.09 7.52
CA LEU A 203 0.49 -4.98 7.94
C LEU A 203 0.09 -4.43 9.30
N GLN A 204 -1.20 -4.28 9.57
CA GLN A 204 -1.69 -3.84 10.87
C GLN A 204 -1.30 -4.84 11.97
N LYS A 205 -1.55 -6.14 11.78
CA LYS A 205 -1.17 -7.18 12.75
C LYS A 205 0.33 -7.21 13.01
N THR A 206 1.14 -7.04 11.96
CA THR A 206 2.60 -6.99 12.11
C THR A 206 3.02 -5.81 12.97
N ARG A 207 2.45 -4.62 12.75
CA ARG A 207 2.71 -3.43 13.57
C ARG A 207 2.24 -3.58 15.02
N GLU A 208 1.07 -4.17 15.22
CA GLU A 208 0.55 -4.46 16.56
C GLU A 208 1.53 -5.37 17.31
N LEU A 209 1.98 -6.46 16.68
CA LEU A 209 2.97 -7.37 17.25
C LEU A 209 4.31 -6.69 17.53
N GLU A 210 4.83 -5.89 16.61
CA GLU A 210 6.07 -5.11 16.80
C GLU A 210 5.94 -4.11 17.94
N ASN A 211 4.78 -3.46 18.07
CA ASN A 211 4.50 -2.54 19.18
C ASN A 211 4.39 -3.26 20.52
N ASP A 212 3.76 -4.44 20.55
CA ASP A 212 3.66 -5.25 21.77
C ASP A 212 5.04 -5.71 22.23
N ILE A 213 5.88 -6.22 21.32
CA ILE A 213 7.27 -6.61 21.61
C ILE A 213 8.06 -5.40 22.14
N LYS A 214 7.98 -4.27 21.47
CA LYS A 214 8.66 -3.04 21.88
C LYS A 214 8.18 -2.56 23.25
N THR A 215 6.90 -2.67 23.52
CA THR A 215 6.32 -2.28 24.82
C THR A 215 6.82 -3.20 25.93
N GLU A 216 6.91 -4.52 25.70
CA GLU A 216 7.44 -5.49 26.64
C GLU A 216 8.92 -5.23 26.92
N GLU A 217 9.73 -5.01 25.89
CA GLU A 217 11.16 -4.66 26.03
C GLU A 217 11.40 -3.37 26.83
N LEU A 218 10.58 -2.34 26.58
CA LEU A 218 10.63 -1.09 27.34
C LEU A 218 10.21 -1.27 28.80
N ALA A 219 9.23 -2.13 29.08
CA ALA A 219 8.80 -2.45 30.43
C ALA A 219 9.89 -3.22 31.19
N GLU A 220 10.54 -4.19 30.52
CA GLU A 220 11.70 -4.91 31.09
C GLU A 220 12.84 -3.95 31.42
N GLU A 221 13.21 -3.06 30.51
CA GLU A 221 14.29 -2.10 30.73
C GLU A 221 13.90 -1.06 31.82
N SER A 222 12.67 -0.57 31.83
CA SER A 222 12.18 0.33 32.87
C SER A 222 12.20 -0.34 34.26
N SER A 223 11.87 -1.63 34.32
CA SER A 223 11.97 -2.43 35.52
C SER A 223 13.42 -2.55 36.02
N PHE A 224 14.37 -2.77 35.09
CA PHE A 224 15.79 -2.77 35.41
C PHE A 224 16.24 -1.45 36.04
N PHE A 225 15.85 -0.31 35.48
CA PHE A 225 16.22 1.01 36.01
C PHE A 225 15.58 1.30 37.39
N SER A 226 14.37 0.82 37.65
CA SER A 226 13.58 1.16 38.83
C SER A 226 13.79 0.22 40.02
N ASN A 227 14.19 -1.04 39.79
CA ASN A 227 14.40 -2.00 40.87
C ASN A 227 15.63 -1.60 41.73
N THR A 228 15.75 -2.14 42.95
CA THR A 228 16.88 -1.89 43.85
C THR A 228 17.80 -3.10 44.04
N GLU A 229 17.51 -4.17 43.30
CA GLU A 229 18.28 -5.40 43.42
C GLU A 229 19.62 -5.30 42.70
N ASN A 230 20.64 -6.01 43.21
CA ASN A 230 21.90 -6.15 42.52
C ASN A 230 21.66 -6.91 41.21
N SER A 231 21.91 -6.26 40.09
CA SER A 231 21.57 -6.76 38.77
C SER A 231 22.53 -6.23 37.71
N TYR A 232 22.50 -6.83 36.55
CA TYR A 232 23.26 -6.34 35.40
C TYR A 232 22.37 -6.36 34.14
N ALA A 233 22.72 -5.52 33.19
CA ALA A 233 22.10 -5.52 31.87
C ALA A 233 23.17 -5.47 30.79
N ILE A 234 22.92 -6.20 29.71
CA ILE A 234 23.78 -6.24 28.51
C ILE A 234 23.08 -5.47 27.39
N TYR A 235 23.78 -4.50 26.84
CA TYR A 235 23.35 -3.70 25.72
C TYR A 235 24.21 -3.96 24.50
N GLN A 236 23.59 -4.12 23.35
CA GLN A 236 24.31 -4.28 22.09
C GLN A 236 23.87 -3.20 21.09
N TYR A 237 24.78 -2.88 20.19
CA TYR A 237 24.55 -1.89 19.15
C TYR A 237 23.40 -2.36 18.22
N SER A 238 22.43 -1.50 18.00
CA SER A 238 21.28 -1.76 17.12
C SER A 238 21.53 -1.11 15.76
N GLN A 239 21.44 -1.88 14.68
CA GLN A 239 21.71 -1.43 13.29
C GLN A 239 20.61 -0.55 12.68
N THR A 240 19.75 0.07 13.46
CA THR A 240 18.57 0.78 12.95
C THR A 240 18.83 2.13 12.28
N HIS A 241 20.09 2.59 12.19
CA HIS A 241 20.43 3.88 11.58
C HIS A 241 21.49 3.72 10.49
N ASP A 242 21.25 4.31 9.32
CA ASP A 242 22.07 4.27 8.09
C ASP A 242 23.42 5.03 8.19
N GLU A 243 23.78 5.55 9.33
CA GLU A 243 25.06 6.25 9.53
C GLU A 243 26.19 5.24 9.80
N MET A 244 27.40 5.65 9.50
CA MET A 244 28.60 4.85 9.73
C MET A 244 28.66 4.42 11.21
N GLY A 245 28.21 3.19 11.49
CA GLY A 245 28.15 2.66 12.83
C GLY A 245 29.53 2.41 13.39
N TYR A 246 29.64 2.38 14.72
CA TYR A 246 30.87 2.08 15.46
C TYR A 246 30.87 0.68 16.09
N GLN A 247 30.05 -0.22 15.56
CA GLN A 247 30.01 -1.61 15.98
C GLN A 247 31.41 -2.26 15.82
N TYR A 248 31.82 -2.98 16.85
CA TYR A 248 33.16 -3.63 16.97
C TYR A 248 34.36 -2.67 17.02
N MET A 249 34.15 -1.38 17.24
CA MET A 249 35.21 -0.41 17.37
C MET A 249 35.56 -0.18 18.84
N SER A 250 36.88 0.05 19.14
CA SER A 250 37.28 0.45 20.47
C SER A 250 36.89 1.89 20.80
N LEU A 251 36.66 2.20 22.06
CA LEU A 251 36.30 3.54 22.49
C LEU A 251 37.31 4.60 22.10
N ASP A 252 38.63 4.23 22.18
CA ASP A 252 39.73 5.10 21.76
C ASP A 252 39.68 5.45 20.26
N PHE A 253 39.21 4.50 19.43
CA PHE A 253 39.05 4.74 18.00
C PHE A 253 37.88 5.65 17.73
N ILE A 254 36.74 5.42 18.40
CA ILE A 254 35.53 6.25 18.28
C ILE A 254 35.83 7.72 18.65
N GLU A 255 36.49 7.92 19.82
CA GLU A 255 36.91 9.24 20.29
C GLU A 255 37.85 9.94 19.29
N LYS A 256 38.84 9.18 18.75
CA LYS A 256 39.78 9.69 17.74
C LYS A 256 39.08 10.12 16.43
N MET A 257 38.00 9.48 16.04
CA MET A 257 37.18 9.83 14.90
C MET A 257 36.22 11.02 15.18
N GLY A 258 36.23 11.57 16.39
CA GLY A 258 35.34 12.65 16.81
C GLY A 258 33.91 12.19 17.01
N MET A 259 33.66 10.89 17.14
CA MET A 259 32.36 10.31 17.43
C MET A 259 32.20 10.06 18.94
N SER A 260 30.97 9.82 19.35
CA SER A 260 30.66 9.42 20.75
C SER A 260 29.63 8.30 20.74
N VAL A 261 29.68 7.45 21.77
CA VAL A 261 28.68 6.43 22.00
C VAL A 261 27.36 7.11 22.39
N LYS A 262 26.27 6.74 21.74
CA LYS A 262 24.94 7.29 21.99
C LYS A 262 24.03 6.20 22.52
N GLY A 263 23.38 6.44 23.65
CA GLY A 263 22.48 5.47 24.26
C GLY A 263 21.33 5.00 23.35
N GLN A 264 20.84 5.87 22.46
CA GLN A 264 19.77 5.54 21.50
C GLN A 264 20.17 4.46 20.47
N ASP A 265 21.46 4.27 20.21
CA ASP A 265 21.98 3.29 19.24
C ASP A 265 22.05 1.88 19.82
N TYR A 266 21.63 1.68 21.07
CA TYR A 266 21.72 0.42 21.80
C TYR A 266 20.35 -0.13 22.18
N GLN A 267 20.28 -1.45 22.23
CA GLN A 267 19.13 -2.20 22.73
C GLN A 267 19.56 -3.11 23.86
N MET A 268 18.73 -3.23 24.89
CA MET A 268 18.94 -4.17 25.97
C MET A 268 18.69 -5.61 25.50
N MET A 269 19.73 -6.44 25.51
CA MET A 269 19.65 -7.83 25.07
C MET A 269 19.40 -8.82 26.22
N TYR A 270 19.68 -8.43 27.42
CA TYR A 270 19.52 -9.28 28.60
C TYR A 270 19.62 -8.47 29.90
N GLN A 271 18.89 -8.90 30.89
CA GLN A 271 19.10 -8.51 32.30
C GLN A 271 19.18 -9.75 33.19
N GLY A 272 19.94 -9.67 34.26
CA GLY A 272 20.07 -10.76 35.21
C GLY A 272 20.49 -10.32 36.60
N VAL A 273 20.38 -11.23 37.54
CA VAL A 273 20.82 -11.01 38.92
C VAL A 273 22.36 -10.99 38.95
N LEU A 274 22.93 -10.01 39.67
CA LEU A 274 24.35 -9.87 39.86
C LEU A 274 24.75 -10.45 41.23
N GLU A 275 25.51 -11.52 41.19
CA GLU A 275 26.06 -12.12 42.42
C GLU A 275 27.19 -11.26 42.99
N VAL A 276 27.46 -11.40 44.29
CA VAL A 276 28.45 -10.57 44.98
C VAL A 276 29.85 -10.73 44.37
N GLN A 277 30.19 -11.93 43.92
CA GLN A 277 31.47 -12.29 43.34
C GLN A 277 31.62 -12.01 41.84
N ASP A 278 30.49 -11.73 41.11
CA ASP A 278 30.55 -11.58 39.69
C ASP A 278 31.36 -10.33 39.28
N THR A 279 32.29 -10.52 38.39
CA THR A 279 33.05 -9.44 37.74
C THR A 279 32.60 -9.19 36.31
N LEU A 280 33.07 -8.13 35.72
CA LEU A 280 32.83 -7.88 34.28
C LEU A 280 33.41 -8.98 33.40
N GLU A 281 34.55 -9.52 33.78
CA GLU A 281 35.22 -10.63 33.10
C GLU A 281 34.41 -11.93 33.21
N ASP A 282 33.79 -12.20 34.36
CA ASP A 282 32.91 -13.36 34.53
C ASP A 282 31.68 -13.25 33.65
N LEU A 283 31.08 -12.07 33.55
CA LEU A 283 29.97 -11.82 32.63
C LEU A 283 30.43 -11.98 31.18
N TYR A 284 31.59 -11.46 30.81
CA TYR A 284 32.12 -11.62 29.46
C TYR A 284 32.29 -13.09 29.09
N ILE A 285 32.86 -13.89 30.00
CA ILE A 285 33.01 -15.33 29.81
C ILE A 285 31.67 -16.02 29.70
N LYS A 286 30.71 -15.72 30.58
CA LYS A 286 29.35 -16.26 30.57
C LYS A 286 28.66 -16.06 29.25
N PHE A 287 28.64 -14.83 28.70
CA PHE A 287 27.93 -14.50 27.45
C PHE A 287 28.67 -14.96 26.19
N ASN A 288 29.90 -15.38 26.28
CA ASN A 288 30.67 -15.95 25.17
C ASN A 288 30.72 -17.48 25.17
N ILE A 289 30.65 -18.14 26.32
CA ILE A 289 30.81 -19.59 26.44
C ILE A 289 29.50 -20.30 26.79
N ASP A 290 28.76 -19.80 27.78
CA ASP A 290 27.55 -20.44 28.32
C ASP A 290 26.44 -19.41 28.44
N ARG A 291 25.88 -19.06 27.29
CA ARG A 291 24.86 -18.00 27.21
C ARG A 291 23.60 -18.37 27.96
N PRO A 292 23.08 -17.46 28.81
CA PRO A 292 21.83 -17.69 29.50
C PRO A 292 20.66 -17.89 28.53
N GLU A 293 19.72 -18.72 28.95
CA GLU A 293 18.41 -18.79 28.25
C GLU A 293 17.73 -17.41 28.27
N GLY A 294 17.13 -17.01 27.13
CA GLY A 294 16.52 -15.70 26.98
C GLY A 294 17.47 -14.59 26.54
N PHE A 295 18.76 -14.83 26.36
CA PHE A 295 19.67 -13.85 25.75
C PHE A 295 19.40 -13.71 24.26
N LYS A 296 18.94 -12.51 23.85
CA LYS A 296 18.52 -12.23 22.50
C LYS A 296 19.65 -11.81 21.53
N GLY A 297 20.87 -11.54 22.09
CA GLY A 297 21.97 -10.93 21.35
C GLY A 297 23.03 -11.91 20.81
N HIS A 298 24.04 -11.33 20.17
CA HIS A 298 25.27 -12.05 19.77
C HIS A 298 26.24 -12.21 20.95
N SER A 299 27.31 -13.00 20.78
CA SER A 299 28.41 -13.09 21.78
C SER A 299 28.89 -11.70 22.17
N MET A 300 29.15 -11.50 23.46
CA MET A 300 29.64 -10.20 23.93
C MET A 300 30.98 -9.85 23.25
N SER A 301 31.06 -8.66 22.71
CA SER A 301 32.16 -8.19 21.87
C SER A 301 32.45 -6.72 22.10
N THR A 302 33.58 -6.25 21.52
CA THR A 302 33.90 -4.81 21.50
C THR A 302 32.71 -4.02 20.99
N SER A 303 32.43 -2.88 21.57
CA SER A 303 31.27 -1.99 21.43
C SER A 303 30.04 -2.33 22.25
N ASP A 304 29.91 -3.50 22.83
CA ASP A 304 28.84 -3.79 23.77
C ASP A 304 28.97 -2.99 25.06
N VAL A 305 27.85 -2.76 25.75
CA VAL A 305 27.84 -2.04 27.02
C VAL A 305 27.20 -2.91 28.09
N VAL A 306 27.87 -2.97 29.25
CA VAL A 306 27.38 -3.66 30.45
C VAL A 306 27.02 -2.62 31.49
N ILE A 307 25.79 -2.61 31.97
CA ILE A 307 25.42 -1.86 33.17
C ILE A 307 25.46 -2.82 34.38
N LEU A 308 26.22 -2.47 35.40
CA LEU A 308 26.19 -3.12 36.69
C LEU A 308 25.43 -2.26 37.69
N LYS A 309 24.50 -2.85 38.43
CA LYS A 309 23.82 -2.24 39.57
C LYS A 309 24.23 -2.97 40.84
N ARG A 310 24.89 -2.28 41.75
CA ARG A 310 25.29 -2.77 43.07
C ARG A 310 24.91 -1.78 44.15
N ASP A 311 24.26 -2.26 45.19
CA ASP A 311 23.85 -1.45 46.36
C ASP A 311 23.13 -0.13 45.99
N GLY A 312 22.35 -0.17 44.89
CA GLY A 312 21.63 0.99 44.36
C GLY A 312 22.46 1.92 43.47
N GLU A 313 23.75 1.71 43.29
CA GLU A 313 24.61 2.46 42.38
C GLU A 313 24.69 1.73 41.03
N MET A 314 24.47 2.47 39.92
CA MET A 314 24.61 1.96 38.56
C MET A 314 25.88 2.50 37.90
N LYS A 315 26.61 1.61 37.22
CA LYS A 315 27.80 1.95 36.42
C LYS A 315 27.74 1.24 35.08
N ALA A 316 27.95 2.00 34.01
CA ALA A 316 28.01 1.47 32.66
C ALA A 316 29.46 1.28 32.23
N TYR A 317 29.72 0.19 31.53
CA TYR A 317 31.04 -0.19 31.04
C TYR A 317 30.99 -0.60 29.60
N TYR A 318 31.80 0.06 28.79
CA TYR A 318 32.00 -0.27 27.38
C TYR A 318 32.99 -1.45 27.27
N VAL A 319 32.64 -2.47 26.53
CA VAL A 319 33.55 -3.57 26.18
C VAL A 319 34.53 -3.05 25.15
N ASN A 320 35.78 -2.87 25.55
CA ASN A 320 36.82 -2.37 24.68
C ASN A 320 37.62 -3.53 24.05
N ASP A 321 38.54 -3.24 23.15
CA ASP A 321 39.46 -4.22 22.56
C ASP A 321 40.35 -4.92 23.64
N ILE A 322 40.66 -4.24 24.73
CA ILE A 322 41.30 -4.80 25.92
C ILE A 322 40.54 -4.35 27.17
N GLY A 323 39.78 -5.28 27.77
CA GLY A 323 39.06 -5.03 29.02
C GLY A 323 37.83 -4.12 28.87
N PHE A 324 37.53 -3.35 29.89
CA PHE A 324 36.35 -2.53 30.00
C PHE A 324 36.69 -1.07 30.32
N ARG A 325 35.98 -0.13 29.77
CA ARG A 325 36.08 1.29 30.11
C ARG A 325 34.75 1.81 30.64
N GLU A 326 34.80 2.53 31.73
CA GLU A 326 33.58 3.18 32.29
C GLU A 326 33.01 4.20 31.33
N LEU A 327 31.68 4.19 31.20
CA LEU A 327 30.89 5.06 30.29
C LEU A 327 29.75 5.73 31.08
N PRO A 328 30.07 6.75 31.92
CA PRO A 328 29.10 7.29 32.90
C PRO A 328 27.86 7.89 32.24
N GLU A 329 28.00 8.50 31.06
CA GLU A 329 26.95 9.21 30.33
C GLU A 329 25.86 8.28 29.79
N PHE A 330 26.21 6.99 29.60
CA PHE A 330 25.32 6.03 28.96
C PHE A 330 24.02 5.79 29.76
N ILE A 331 24.11 5.77 31.08
CA ILE A 331 22.96 5.54 31.98
C ILE A 331 21.90 6.66 31.78
N GLU A 332 22.34 7.92 31.77
CA GLU A 332 21.45 9.05 31.60
C GLU A 332 20.86 9.09 30.21
N GLN A 333 21.66 8.83 29.17
CA GLN A 333 21.21 8.72 27.79
C GLN A 333 20.13 7.64 27.62
N ARG A 334 20.31 6.46 28.24
CA ARG A 334 19.29 5.40 28.18
C ARG A 334 18.02 5.76 28.92
N ALA A 335 18.15 6.37 30.10
CA ALA A 335 16.99 6.85 30.85
C ALA A 335 16.20 7.93 30.09
N GLU A 336 16.85 8.75 29.29
CA GLU A 336 16.20 9.73 28.41
C GLU A 336 15.47 9.05 27.25
N VAL A 337 16.11 8.12 26.55
CA VAL A 337 15.51 7.30 25.49
C VAL A 337 14.23 6.60 25.99
N LEU A 338 14.28 5.99 27.20
CA LEU A 338 13.11 5.35 27.79
C LEU A 338 11.97 6.34 28.05
N ARG A 339 12.27 7.54 28.52
CA ARG A 339 11.24 8.59 28.76
C ARG A 339 10.60 9.07 27.48
N GLU A 340 11.39 9.33 26.45
CA GLU A 340 10.92 9.77 25.13
C GLU A 340 10.04 8.71 24.48
N THR A 341 10.52 7.47 24.40
CA THR A 341 9.80 6.36 23.75
C THR A 341 8.49 6.03 24.47
N ASN A 342 8.47 6.03 25.81
CA ASN A 342 7.23 5.86 26.56
C ASN A 342 6.21 6.98 26.28
N SER A 343 6.68 8.22 26.13
CA SER A 343 5.80 9.35 25.80
C SER A 343 5.20 9.22 24.40
N GLU A 344 5.96 8.75 23.42
CA GLU A 344 5.50 8.51 22.06
C GLU A 344 4.47 7.38 21.98
N LEU A 345 4.67 6.29 22.72
CA LEU A 345 3.73 5.16 22.78
C LEU A 345 2.38 5.58 23.36
N VAL A 346 2.36 6.39 24.39
CA VAL A 346 1.12 6.92 24.99
C VAL A 346 0.37 7.80 23.98
N VAL A 347 1.07 8.67 23.24
CA VAL A 347 0.46 9.54 22.23
C VAL A 347 -0.13 8.74 21.05
N LYS A 348 0.54 7.66 20.64
CA LYS A 348 0.05 6.79 19.56
C LYS A 348 -1.18 5.99 19.98
N GLN A 349 -1.23 5.48 21.21
CA GLN A 349 -2.39 4.76 21.75
C GLN A 349 -3.62 5.69 21.89
N ASP A 350 -3.45 6.94 22.29
CA ASP A 350 -4.54 7.93 22.36
C ASP A 350 -5.11 8.29 20.97
N LYS A 351 -4.28 8.27 19.93
CA LYS A 351 -4.73 8.52 18.55
C LYS A 351 -5.49 7.31 17.97
N SER A 352 -4.97 6.09 18.15
CA SER A 352 -5.62 4.87 17.66
C SER A 352 -6.97 4.59 18.36
N GLY A 353 -7.12 4.96 19.63
CA GLY A 353 -8.37 4.84 20.37
C GLY A 353 -9.47 5.79 19.87
N LYS A 354 -9.12 6.94 19.30
CA LYS A 354 -10.08 7.90 18.74
C LYS A 354 -10.53 7.55 17.33
N GLU A 355 -9.68 6.90 16.53
CA GLU A 355 -10.02 6.47 15.17
C GLU A 355 -10.94 5.24 15.13
N GLN A 356 -11.00 4.43 16.19
CA GLN A 356 -11.90 3.27 16.27
C GLN A 356 -13.35 3.64 16.67
N GLU A 357 -13.60 4.81 17.23
CA GLU A 357 -14.97 5.24 17.60
C GLU A 357 -15.78 5.88 16.46
N GLU A 358 -15.14 6.43 15.40
CA GLU A 358 -15.86 7.04 14.28
C GLU A 358 -16.49 6.06 13.27
N PRO A 359 -15.90 4.89 12.91
CA PRO A 359 -16.50 4.00 11.93
C PRO A 359 -17.79 3.29 12.37
N GLU A 360 -18.01 3.08 13.66
CA GLU A 360 -19.22 2.41 14.16
C GLU A 360 -20.48 3.28 14.02
N LYS A 361 -20.40 4.58 14.25
CA LYS A 361 -21.53 5.49 14.06
C LYS A 361 -21.99 5.62 12.60
N ILE A 362 -21.03 5.57 11.67
CA ILE A 362 -21.33 5.62 10.23
C ILE A 362 -21.96 4.31 9.75
N ARG A 363 -21.60 3.17 10.35
CA ARG A 363 -22.21 1.86 10.04
C ARG A 363 -23.63 1.74 10.56
N GLU A 364 -23.94 2.22 11.76
CA GLU A 364 -25.30 2.19 12.31
C GLU A 364 -26.26 3.09 11.52
N ASP A 365 -25.86 4.28 11.10
CA ASP A 365 -26.69 5.16 10.27
C ASP A 365 -26.94 4.60 8.86
N ARG A 366 -25.95 3.93 8.22
CA ARG A 366 -26.15 3.26 6.93
C ARG A 366 -27.08 2.06 7.04
N THR A 367 -26.95 1.23 8.08
CA THR A 367 -27.80 0.07 8.30
C THR A 367 -29.25 0.48 8.56
N ILE A 368 -29.47 1.58 9.29
CA ILE A 368 -30.82 2.13 9.52
C ILE A 368 -31.42 2.69 8.22
N THR A 369 -30.62 3.35 7.38
CA THR A 369 -31.09 3.92 6.10
C THR A 369 -31.43 2.81 5.09
N GLU A 370 -30.61 1.78 4.97
CA GLU A 370 -30.87 0.63 4.07
C GLU A 370 -32.06 -0.20 4.54
N THR A 371 -32.25 -0.40 5.83
CA THR A 371 -33.42 -1.12 6.39
C THR A 371 -34.69 -0.31 6.19
N THR A 372 -34.64 1.01 6.26
CA THR A 372 -35.78 1.89 6.02
C THR A 372 -36.19 1.89 4.54
N GLN A 373 -35.22 1.96 3.61
CA GLN A 373 -35.47 1.91 2.16
C GLN A 373 -35.98 0.53 1.72
N ALA A 374 -35.47 -0.58 2.27
CA ALA A 374 -35.96 -1.94 1.99
C ALA A 374 -37.39 -2.15 2.48
N ASN A 375 -37.75 -1.59 3.63
CA ASN A 375 -39.12 -1.64 4.17
C ASN A 375 -40.10 -0.79 3.37
N GLU A 376 -39.72 0.39 2.88
CA GLU A 376 -40.55 1.21 2.00
C GLU A 376 -40.79 0.54 0.65
N GLN A 377 -39.79 -0.05 0.00
CA GLN A 377 -39.95 -0.81 -1.25
C GLN A 377 -40.83 -2.06 -1.07
N SER A 378 -40.71 -2.77 0.05
CA SER A 378 -41.57 -3.90 0.39
C SER A 378 -43.04 -3.48 0.56
N ASN A 379 -43.29 -2.34 1.19
CA ASN A 379 -44.64 -1.81 1.38
C ASN A 379 -45.28 -1.29 0.09
N ILE A 380 -44.48 -0.70 -0.82
CA ILE A 380 -44.95 -0.28 -2.15
C ILE A 380 -45.33 -1.49 -3.02
N SER A 381 -44.52 -2.57 -2.97
CA SER A 381 -44.82 -3.83 -3.67
C SER A 381 -46.07 -4.52 -3.15
N LYS A 382 -46.30 -4.54 -1.83
CA LYS A 382 -47.53 -5.09 -1.23
C LYS A 382 -48.78 -4.27 -1.59
N LYS A 383 -48.71 -2.94 -1.63
CA LYS A 383 -49.82 -2.09 -2.06
C LYS A 383 -50.16 -2.27 -3.55
N LYS A 384 -49.15 -2.43 -4.43
CA LYS A 384 -49.38 -2.72 -5.85
C LYS A 384 -50.07 -4.07 -6.08
N ASN A 385 -49.68 -5.12 -5.35
CA ASN A 385 -50.31 -6.43 -5.46
C ASN A 385 -51.74 -6.47 -4.90
N GLN A 386 -52.06 -5.71 -3.86
CA GLN A 386 -53.46 -5.56 -3.40
C GLN A 386 -54.35 -4.80 -4.39
N GLN A 387 -53.84 -3.80 -5.08
CA GLN A 387 -54.63 -3.10 -6.13
C GLN A 387 -54.84 -3.92 -7.40
N MET A 388 -53.93 -4.84 -7.75
CA MET A 388 -54.12 -5.78 -8.85
C MET A 388 -55.17 -6.86 -8.54
N GLN A 389 -55.30 -7.32 -7.30
CA GLN A 389 -56.32 -8.33 -6.92
C GLN A 389 -57.75 -7.74 -6.86
N VAL A 390 -57.90 -6.45 -6.60
CA VAL A 390 -59.23 -5.79 -6.58
C VAL A 390 -59.72 -5.45 -8.01
N GLY A 391 -58.82 -5.38 -9.00
CA GLY A 391 -59.17 -5.15 -10.42
C GLY A 391 -59.65 -6.36 -11.22
N LEU A 392 -59.55 -7.58 -10.66
CA LEU A 392 -59.94 -8.83 -11.34
C LEU A 392 -61.35 -9.36 -10.96
N HIS A 393 -62.11 -8.60 -10.16
CA HIS A 393 -63.48 -8.95 -9.74
C HIS A 393 -64.48 -7.84 -10.07
N ARG A 394 -64.30 -7.17 -11.20
CA ARG A 394 -65.37 -6.34 -11.81
C ARG A 394 -65.49 -6.60 -13.29
#